data_a1ec7f487110ad5b7cff3e0c91db8a76
#
_entry.id   a1ec7f487110ad5b7cff3e0c91db8a76
#
_cell.length_a   1.000
_cell.length_b   1.000
_cell.length_c   1.000
_cell.angle_alpha   90.00
_cell.angle_beta   90.00
_cell.angle_gamma   90.00
#
_symmetry.space_group_name_H-M   'P 1'
#
loop_
_entity.id
_entity.type
_entity.pdbx_description
1 polymer ?
#
loop_
_entity_poly.entity_id
_entity_poly.type
_entity_poly.pdbx_seq_one_letter_code
_entity_poly.pdbx_strand_id
1 'polypeptide(L)'
;MCGRRSIVWVLIRRELPHVVIYVESEERGERRRMGRMGRMAKRNRQARAVLAGTTAAVLGLAGCAASGGDGTKSSGAGARQAKPSPSPTPVWDPSPASVAAVGDSVTRGFDACTVLADCPEVSWATGGDAEVNSLAVRLLGAARAATHSWNHASSGARMADLPAQMAQAAADGPQLVTVMAGANDACRASTAQMTPVADFRTQFEDAMGTLRRALPKTQVYVASVPNLKRLWSQGRTNALGKQVWKLGICPSMLGDADALDSAATLRRETVQKRVEDYNTVLKEVCAKDLRCRFDGGAVYDFRFGTAQLSHWDWFHPSKDGQARLAEIAYRAVTAKAS
;
A
#
# COMPACT_ATOMS: atom_id res chain seq x y z
N MET A 1 36.16 17.28 -13.78
CA MET A 1 35.16 18.32 -13.42
C MET A 1 34.61 17.95 -12.06
N CYS A 2 34.97 18.73 -11.06
CA CYS A 2 34.80 18.42 -9.66
C CYS A 2 33.40 18.86 -9.21
N GLY A 3 32.53 17.94 -8.80
CA GLY A 3 31.19 18.23 -8.25
C GLY A 3 31.33 18.75 -6.82
N ARG A 4 30.93 19.98 -6.59
CA ARG A 4 30.84 20.56 -5.25
C ARG A 4 29.65 19.98 -4.49
N ARG A 5 29.92 19.32 -3.37
CA ARG A 5 28.93 18.95 -2.37
C ARG A 5 28.57 20.20 -1.55
N SER A 6 27.29 20.53 -1.51
CA SER A 6 26.77 21.58 -0.61
C SER A 6 26.63 21.00 0.79
N ILE A 7 27.38 21.59 1.73
CA ILE A 7 27.26 21.26 3.15
C ILE A 7 26.26 22.24 3.74
N VAL A 8 25.17 21.69 4.31
CA VAL A 8 24.19 22.47 5.09
C VAL A 8 24.67 22.51 6.53
N TRP A 9 24.99 23.70 7.02
CA TRP A 9 25.31 23.92 8.43
C TRP A 9 24.02 24.29 9.17
N VAL A 10 23.61 23.47 10.12
CA VAL A 10 22.54 23.80 11.08
C VAL A 10 23.21 24.40 12.32
N LEU A 11 23.10 25.72 12.48
CA LEU A 11 23.52 26.41 13.70
C LEU A 11 22.38 26.39 14.71
N ILE A 12 22.51 25.55 15.75
CA ILE A 12 21.61 25.57 16.90
C ILE A 12 22.15 26.58 17.89
N ARG A 13 21.56 27.77 17.96
CA ARG A 13 21.76 28.68 19.11
C ARG A 13 20.72 28.34 20.17
N ARG A 14 21.21 27.89 21.32
CA ARG A 14 20.43 27.76 22.53
C ARG A 14 20.39 29.10 23.22
N GLU A 15 19.27 29.83 23.05
CA GLU A 15 18.78 30.80 24.05
C GLU A 15 17.37 31.24 23.68
N LEU A 16 16.43 30.98 24.61
CA LEU A 16 15.01 31.42 24.66
C LEU A 16 13.94 30.54 23.92
N PRO A 17 12.68 30.61 24.38
CA PRO A 17 11.64 29.56 24.18
C PRO A 17 10.92 29.56 22.83
N HIS A 18 11.56 30.03 21.77
CA HIS A 18 11.00 29.98 20.41
C HIS A 18 12.02 29.39 19.45
N VAL A 19 11.75 28.18 18.98
CA VAL A 19 12.50 27.59 17.86
C VAL A 19 11.98 28.21 16.58
N VAL A 20 12.77 29.10 15.98
CA VAL A 20 12.49 29.65 14.65
C VAL A 20 13.33 28.87 13.67
N ILE A 21 12.68 28.08 12.81
CA ILE A 21 13.35 27.39 11.69
C ILE A 21 13.29 28.31 10.50
N TYR A 22 14.41 28.91 10.10
CA TYR A 22 14.54 29.61 8.83
C TYR A 22 14.90 28.59 7.75
N VAL A 23 14.02 28.45 6.75
CA VAL A 23 14.33 27.77 5.50
C VAL A 23 14.66 28.84 4.48
N GLU A 24 15.94 29.04 4.22
CA GLU A 24 16.41 29.93 3.17
C GLU A 24 16.43 29.18 1.84
N SER A 25 15.50 29.49 0.95
CA SER A 25 15.50 29.02 -0.42
C SER A 25 16.30 29.99 -1.29
N GLU A 26 17.50 29.59 -1.69
CA GLU A 26 18.26 30.31 -2.72
C GLU A 26 17.60 30.11 -4.08
N GLU A 27 16.79 31.07 -4.51
CA GLU A 27 16.40 31.21 -5.92
C GLU A 27 17.61 31.72 -6.74
N ARG A 28 18.21 30.83 -7.51
CA ARG A 28 19.20 31.22 -8.50
C ARG A 28 18.51 31.79 -9.74
N GLY A 29 18.50 33.11 -9.84
CA GLY A 29 18.08 33.85 -11.01
C GLY A 29 18.95 33.51 -12.23
N GLU A 30 18.40 32.81 -13.18
CA GLU A 30 18.99 32.57 -14.50
C GLU A 30 18.60 33.72 -15.44
N ARG A 31 19.50 34.67 -15.60
CA ARG A 31 19.35 35.76 -16.56
C ARG A 31 19.38 35.22 -17.99
N ARG A 32 18.31 35.53 -18.67
CA ARG A 32 18.10 35.40 -20.12
C ARG A 32 19.32 35.88 -20.92
N ARG A 33 19.79 35.05 -21.84
CA ARG A 33 20.39 35.51 -23.10
C ARG A 33 19.39 35.22 -24.22
N MET A 34 18.82 36.30 -24.77
CA MET A 34 18.13 36.28 -26.04
C MET A 34 19.17 36.00 -27.15
N GLY A 35 18.94 34.94 -27.90
CA GLY A 35 19.58 34.70 -29.20
C GLY A 35 18.49 34.36 -30.20
N ARG A 36 18.34 35.23 -31.16
CA ARG A 36 17.36 35.36 -32.23
C ARG A 36 17.66 34.37 -33.37
N MET A 37 16.61 34.02 -34.15
CA MET A 37 16.58 33.32 -35.45
C MET A 37 16.40 31.79 -35.33
N GLY A 38 15.45 31.14 -36.01
CA GLY A 38 14.82 31.44 -37.25
C GLY A 38 13.57 30.61 -37.46
N ARG A 39 12.64 31.18 -38.18
CA ARG A 39 11.45 30.55 -38.74
C ARG A 39 11.86 29.52 -39.81
N MET A 40 11.16 28.41 -39.89
CA MET A 40 10.66 27.77 -41.14
C MET A 40 9.81 26.58 -40.73
N ALA A 41 8.56 26.71 -40.94
CA ALA A 41 7.73 26.26 -42.06
C ALA A 41 7.36 24.78 -41.99
N LYS A 42 6.15 24.56 -41.61
CA LYS A 42 4.95 24.03 -42.30
C LYS A 42 5.20 22.92 -43.35
N ARG A 43 4.27 21.96 -43.28
CA ARG A 43 3.80 20.96 -44.27
C ARG A 43 4.49 19.59 -44.10
N ASN A 44 3.74 18.51 -43.87
CA ASN A 44 2.82 17.95 -44.84
C ASN A 44 1.77 17.05 -44.20
N ARG A 45 0.60 17.22 -44.70
CA ARG A 45 -0.56 16.33 -44.62
C ARG A 45 -0.39 15.19 -45.65
N GLN A 46 -1.18 14.12 -45.39
CA GLN A 46 -1.64 13.09 -46.37
C GLN A 46 -0.62 11.95 -46.59
N ALA A 47 -1.04 10.68 -46.59
CA ALA A 47 -2.16 10.11 -47.33
C ALA A 47 -2.62 8.77 -46.73
N ARG A 48 -3.86 8.57 -46.77
CA ARG A 48 -4.69 7.46 -47.04
C ARG A 48 -4.02 6.28 -47.78
N ALA A 49 -4.28 5.07 -47.31
CA ALA A 49 -4.54 3.94 -48.22
C ALA A 49 -5.51 2.98 -47.54
N VAL A 50 -6.71 2.95 -48.12
CA VAL A 50 -7.74 1.93 -47.99
C VAL A 50 -7.34 0.81 -48.90
N LEU A 51 -7.36 -0.43 -48.44
CA LEU A 51 -7.49 -1.59 -49.36
C LEU A 51 -8.45 -2.62 -48.70
N ALA A 52 -9.60 -2.69 -49.31
CA ALA A 52 -10.57 -3.73 -49.17
C ALA A 52 -10.18 -4.92 -50.05
N GLY A 53 -10.48 -6.11 -49.65
CA GLY A 53 -10.36 -7.37 -50.43
C GLY A 53 -10.99 -8.51 -49.64
N THR A 54 -12.22 -8.67 -49.74
CA THR A 54 -13.13 -9.65 -50.39
C THR A 54 -12.82 -11.12 -50.16
N THR A 55 -13.70 -11.71 -49.43
CA THR A 55 -14.50 -12.97 -49.59
C THR A 55 -13.83 -14.23 -50.14
N ALA A 56 -13.99 -15.33 -49.39
CA ALA A 56 -14.47 -16.59 -49.96
C ALA A 56 -15.12 -17.46 -48.86
N ALA A 57 -16.40 -17.59 -48.97
CA ALA A 57 -17.19 -18.60 -48.30
C ALA A 57 -17.06 -19.92 -49.07
N VAL A 58 -16.89 -21.04 -48.36
CA VAL A 58 -17.14 -22.38 -48.91
C VAL A 58 -18.10 -23.10 -48.00
N LEU A 59 -19.31 -23.19 -48.46
CA LEU A 59 -20.35 -24.10 -47.99
C LEU A 59 -20.08 -25.49 -48.56
N GLY A 60 -20.02 -26.50 -47.69
CA GLY A 60 -20.02 -27.90 -48.04
C GLY A 60 -21.19 -28.60 -47.37
N LEU A 61 -22.22 -28.84 -48.17
CA LEU A 61 -23.47 -29.54 -47.81
C LEU A 61 -23.29 -31.06 -47.86
N ALA A 62 -23.86 -31.69 -46.87
CA ALA A 62 -24.69 -32.89 -46.87
C ALA A 62 -24.28 -34.15 -47.63
N GLY A 63 -24.31 -35.23 -46.90
CA GLY A 63 -24.40 -36.60 -47.41
C GLY A 63 -25.10 -37.47 -46.39
N CYS A 64 -26.44 -37.57 -46.48
CA CYS A 64 -27.18 -38.67 -45.89
C CYS A 64 -27.12 -39.89 -46.81
N ALA A 65 -26.75 -41.02 -46.27
CA ALA A 65 -27.11 -42.31 -46.88
C ALA A 65 -27.45 -43.30 -45.75
N ALA A 66 -28.72 -43.71 -45.78
CA ALA A 66 -29.23 -44.79 -44.97
C ALA A 66 -29.06 -46.11 -45.73
N SER A 67 -28.70 -47.14 -45.02
CA SER A 67 -29.28 -48.50 -45.12
C SER A 67 -28.57 -49.45 -44.18
N GLY A 68 -29.22 -50.04 -43.38
CA GLY A 68 -29.82 -51.28 -43.01
C GLY A 68 -28.89 -52.43 -42.83
N GLY A 69 -28.93 -53.10 -41.65
CA GLY A 69 -28.32 -54.44 -41.48
C GLY A 69 -27.94 -54.77 -40.04
N ASP A 70 -28.91 -55.34 -39.37
CA ASP A 70 -28.86 -56.44 -38.41
C ASP A 70 -27.71 -56.60 -37.37
N GLY A 71 -28.15 -56.60 -36.15
CA GLY A 71 -27.90 -57.44 -35.01
C GLY A 71 -26.47 -57.84 -34.59
N THR A 72 -25.99 -57.22 -33.54
CA THR A 72 -25.35 -57.97 -32.45
C THR A 72 -25.31 -57.16 -31.16
N LYS A 73 -25.79 -57.75 -30.08
CA LYS A 73 -25.73 -57.20 -28.73
C LYS A 73 -24.26 -57.08 -28.30
N SER A 74 -23.78 -55.86 -28.12
CA SER A 74 -22.55 -55.61 -27.40
C SER A 74 -22.88 -54.77 -26.20
N SER A 75 -22.52 -55.30 -25.05
CA SER A 75 -22.68 -54.73 -23.73
C SER A 75 -22.00 -53.35 -23.67
N GLY A 76 -22.78 -52.29 -23.58
CA GLY A 76 -22.28 -50.96 -23.38
C GLY A 76 -21.62 -50.81 -21.98
N ALA A 77 -20.31 -50.84 -21.96
CA ALA A 77 -19.55 -50.32 -20.83
C ALA A 77 -19.78 -48.80 -20.78
N GLY A 78 -20.69 -48.35 -19.91
CA GLY A 78 -20.88 -46.95 -19.64
C GLY A 78 -19.54 -46.31 -19.24
N ALA A 79 -19.06 -45.42 -20.14
CA ALA A 79 -17.96 -44.55 -19.79
C ALA A 79 -18.38 -43.71 -18.57
N ARG A 80 -17.90 -44.09 -17.39
CA ARG A 80 -18.02 -43.27 -16.18
C ARG A 80 -17.29 -41.96 -16.51
N GLN A 81 -18.05 -40.90 -16.76
CA GLN A 81 -17.50 -39.55 -16.76
C GLN A 81 -16.75 -39.36 -15.44
N ALA A 82 -15.46 -39.23 -15.52
CA ALA A 82 -14.61 -38.91 -14.37
C ALA A 82 -15.11 -37.58 -13.81
N LYS A 83 -15.62 -37.62 -12.57
CA LYS A 83 -15.99 -36.44 -11.81
C LYS A 83 -14.77 -35.51 -11.81
N PRO A 84 -14.89 -34.22 -12.16
CA PRO A 84 -13.75 -33.31 -12.14
C PRO A 84 -13.06 -33.40 -10.79
N SER A 85 -11.77 -33.67 -10.79
CA SER A 85 -10.97 -33.65 -9.57
C SER A 85 -11.08 -32.25 -8.98
N PRO A 86 -11.39 -32.09 -7.69
CA PRO A 86 -11.47 -30.78 -7.07
C PRO A 86 -10.13 -30.07 -7.31
N SER A 87 -10.17 -28.85 -7.86
CA SER A 87 -9.00 -28.01 -7.99
C SER A 87 -8.36 -27.86 -6.62
N PRO A 88 -7.05 -28.07 -6.48
CA PRO A 88 -6.38 -27.96 -5.19
C PRO A 88 -6.66 -26.55 -4.64
N THR A 89 -7.23 -26.49 -3.44
CA THR A 89 -7.44 -25.22 -2.71
C THR A 89 -6.07 -24.55 -2.57
N PRO A 90 -5.92 -23.28 -2.93
CA PRO A 90 -4.67 -22.57 -2.77
C PRO A 90 -4.25 -22.60 -1.30
N VAL A 91 -3.18 -23.27 -0.99
CA VAL A 91 -2.67 -23.37 0.37
C VAL A 91 -1.90 -22.08 0.66
N TRP A 92 -2.19 -21.44 1.78
CA TRP A 92 -1.39 -20.35 2.30
C TRP A 92 -0.03 -20.91 2.78
N ASP A 93 1.06 -20.32 2.29
CA ASP A 93 2.42 -20.66 2.75
C ASP A 93 2.78 -19.77 3.96
N PRO A 94 2.99 -20.32 5.16
CA PRO A 94 3.41 -19.56 6.33
C PRO A 94 4.90 -19.18 6.32
N SER A 95 5.66 -19.65 5.31
CA SER A 95 7.13 -19.49 5.20
C SER A 95 7.55 -18.95 3.83
N PRO A 96 7.00 -17.81 3.37
CA PRO A 96 7.34 -17.26 2.06
C PRO A 96 8.83 -16.94 1.99
N ALA A 97 9.43 -17.15 0.82
CA ALA A 97 10.86 -16.99 0.61
C ALA A 97 11.29 -15.56 0.24
N SER A 98 10.35 -14.63 0.07
CA SER A 98 10.60 -13.22 -0.23
C SER A 98 9.39 -12.35 0.12
N VAL A 99 9.64 -11.08 0.46
CA VAL A 99 8.62 -10.13 0.94
C VAL A 99 8.77 -8.80 0.21
N ALA A 100 7.69 -8.26 -0.34
CA ALA A 100 7.62 -6.86 -0.73
C ALA A 100 6.59 -6.12 0.13
N ALA A 101 6.84 -4.85 0.42
CA ALA A 101 5.93 -4.02 1.19
C ALA A 101 5.40 -2.86 0.35
N VAL A 102 4.09 -2.64 0.41
CA VAL A 102 3.41 -1.46 -0.14
C VAL A 102 2.62 -0.77 0.97
N GLY A 103 2.41 0.52 0.84
CA GLY A 103 1.69 1.29 1.85
C GLY A 103 2.17 2.73 1.94
N ASP A 104 2.10 3.26 3.14
CA ASP A 104 2.36 4.67 3.43
C ASP A 104 3.57 4.88 4.35
N SER A 105 3.61 6.05 5.02
CA SER A 105 4.66 6.46 5.97
C SER A 105 4.89 5.46 7.10
N VAL A 106 3.86 4.75 7.56
CA VAL A 106 4.02 3.72 8.61
C VAL A 106 4.93 2.60 8.12
N THR A 107 4.76 2.17 6.87
CA THR A 107 5.59 1.13 6.24
C THR A 107 6.99 1.65 5.87
N ARG A 108 7.14 2.98 5.67
CA ARG A 108 8.44 3.63 5.47
C ARG A 108 9.22 3.87 6.76
N GLY A 109 8.63 3.62 7.94
CA GLY A 109 9.26 3.94 9.22
C GLY A 109 9.44 5.45 9.43
N PHE A 110 8.56 6.28 8.85
CA PHE A 110 8.65 7.74 8.98
C PHE A 110 8.64 8.16 10.44
N ASP A 111 9.51 9.10 10.80
CA ASP A 111 9.72 9.60 12.18
C ASP A 111 10.08 8.52 13.21
N ALA A 112 10.43 7.31 12.80
CA ALA A 112 10.77 6.24 13.75
C ALA A 112 12.22 6.29 14.25
N CYS A 113 13.15 6.85 13.47
CA CYS A 113 14.58 6.94 13.83
C CYS A 113 15.10 8.37 13.84
N THR A 114 14.55 9.26 13.03
CA THR A 114 14.92 10.67 12.96
C THR A 114 13.73 11.52 12.55
N VAL A 115 13.78 12.83 12.85
CA VAL A 115 12.69 13.77 12.64
C VAL A 115 12.45 14.02 11.14
N LEU A 116 11.18 14.03 10.72
CA LEU A 116 10.70 14.40 9.39
C LEU A 116 11.39 13.62 8.25
N ALA A 117 11.70 12.36 8.48
CA ALA A 117 12.33 11.53 7.47
C ALA A 117 11.82 10.09 7.49
N ASP A 118 11.85 9.46 6.32
CA ASP A 118 11.69 8.02 6.16
C ASP A 118 12.90 7.29 6.73
N CYS A 119 12.65 6.22 7.45
CA CYS A 119 13.65 5.34 8.03
C CYS A 119 13.35 3.88 7.62
N PRO A 120 13.54 3.51 6.35
CA PRO A 120 13.17 2.19 5.86
C PRO A 120 13.90 1.05 6.56
N GLU A 121 15.06 1.30 7.16
CA GLU A 121 15.80 0.34 7.97
C GLU A 121 15.06 -0.10 9.23
N VAL A 122 14.13 0.70 9.74
CA VAL A 122 13.27 0.36 10.88
C VAL A 122 11.84 0.02 10.48
N SER A 123 11.59 -0.22 9.19
CA SER A 123 10.27 -0.65 8.70
C SER A 123 9.83 -1.96 9.36
N TRP A 124 8.61 -2.02 9.86
CA TRP A 124 7.98 -3.23 10.39
C TRP A 124 7.96 -4.40 9.40
N ALA A 125 7.86 -4.08 8.11
CA ALA A 125 7.71 -5.07 7.06
C ALA A 125 9.05 -5.61 6.55
N THR A 126 10.01 -4.73 6.27
CA THR A 126 11.22 -5.06 5.50
C THR A 126 12.52 -4.51 6.10
N GLY A 127 12.44 -3.78 7.22
CA GLY A 127 13.63 -3.17 7.83
C GLY A 127 14.63 -4.21 8.36
N GLY A 128 15.92 -3.84 8.33
CA GLY A 128 17.01 -4.67 8.82
C GLY A 128 17.39 -4.41 10.28
N ASP A 129 16.78 -3.43 10.97
CA ASP A 129 17.08 -3.09 12.35
C ASP A 129 16.77 -4.26 13.30
N ALA A 130 17.75 -4.63 14.14
CA ALA A 130 17.64 -5.80 15.02
C ALA A 130 16.61 -5.61 16.14
N GLU A 131 16.38 -4.38 16.61
CA GLU A 131 15.41 -4.08 17.66
C GLU A 131 13.99 -4.19 17.12
N VAL A 132 13.76 -3.79 15.86
CA VAL A 132 12.47 -3.93 15.19
C VAL A 132 12.21 -5.38 14.84
N ASN A 133 13.24 -6.10 14.36
CA ASN A 133 13.10 -7.48 13.93
C ASN A 133 11.89 -7.65 13.00
N SER A 134 11.96 -7.01 11.82
CA SER A 134 10.86 -6.87 10.88
C SER A 134 10.22 -8.20 10.46
N LEU A 135 9.05 -8.14 9.82
CA LEU A 135 8.40 -9.32 9.26
C LEU A 135 9.36 -10.10 8.34
N ALA A 136 10.08 -9.40 7.46
CA ALA A 136 11.05 -10.05 6.57
C ALA A 136 12.18 -10.73 7.35
N VAL A 137 12.73 -10.09 8.38
CA VAL A 137 13.77 -10.70 9.22
C VAL A 137 13.24 -11.92 9.96
N ARG A 138 12.02 -11.87 10.51
CA ARG A 138 11.37 -13.00 11.21
C ARG A 138 11.11 -14.20 10.29
N LEU A 139 10.75 -13.94 9.03
CA LEU A 139 10.44 -15.01 8.05
C LEU A 139 11.68 -15.57 7.38
N LEU A 140 12.66 -14.73 7.05
CA LEU A 140 13.77 -15.08 6.17
C LEU A 140 15.11 -15.21 6.90
N GLY A 141 15.24 -14.64 8.10
CA GLY A 141 16.52 -14.35 8.73
C GLY A 141 17.17 -13.11 8.13
N ALA A 142 18.02 -12.41 8.92
CA ALA A 142 18.57 -11.08 8.56
C ALA A 142 19.34 -11.08 7.22
N ALA A 143 20.20 -12.08 6.99
CA ALA A 143 21.03 -12.17 5.78
C ALA A 143 20.17 -12.28 4.50
N ARG A 144 19.11 -13.08 4.55
CA ARG A 144 18.24 -13.27 3.40
C ARG A 144 17.25 -12.12 3.24
N ALA A 145 16.76 -11.54 4.31
CA ALA A 145 15.91 -10.36 4.28
C ALA A 145 16.58 -9.20 3.53
N ALA A 146 17.90 -8.99 3.73
CA ALA A 146 18.65 -7.94 3.05
C ALA A 146 18.64 -8.01 1.52
N THR A 147 18.41 -9.18 0.94
CA THR A 147 18.44 -9.41 -0.52
C THR A 147 17.11 -9.88 -1.12
N HIS A 148 16.15 -10.27 -0.28
CA HIS A 148 14.85 -10.82 -0.70
C HIS A 148 13.68 -10.06 -0.06
N SER A 149 13.90 -8.80 0.32
CA SER A 149 12.80 -7.92 0.71
C SER A 149 12.93 -6.53 0.07
N TRP A 150 11.79 -5.97 -0.31
CA TRP A 150 11.69 -4.69 -1.01
C TRP A 150 10.61 -3.81 -0.39
N ASN A 151 10.83 -2.51 -0.35
CA ASN A 151 9.88 -1.56 0.23
C ASN A 151 9.49 -0.51 -0.82
N HIS A 152 8.29 -0.65 -1.37
CA HIS A 152 7.70 0.26 -2.35
C HIS A 152 6.67 1.23 -1.74
N ALA A 153 6.53 1.22 -0.41
CA ALA A 153 5.70 2.19 0.27
C ALA A 153 6.21 3.62 0.05
N SER A 154 5.34 4.60 0.16
CA SER A 154 5.67 6.02 0.00
C SER A 154 4.96 6.85 1.06
N SER A 155 5.70 7.69 1.77
CA SER A 155 5.11 8.58 2.78
C SER A 155 4.06 9.49 2.15
N GLY A 156 2.90 9.60 2.82
CA GLY A 156 1.74 10.33 2.29
C GLY A 156 0.85 9.54 1.33
N ALA A 157 1.23 8.34 0.92
CA ALA A 157 0.44 7.54 -0.02
C ALA A 157 -0.95 7.22 0.53
N ARG A 158 -1.92 7.25 -0.36
CA ARG A 158 -3.32 6.87 -0.15
C ARG A 158 -3.65 5.59 -0.90
N MET A 159 -4.83 5.08 -0.72
CA MET A 159 -5.28 3.87 -1.41
C MET A 159 -5.18 3.99 -2.95
N ALA A 160 -5.41 5.19 -3.50
CA ALA A 160 -5.27 5.48 -4.93
C ALA A 160 -3.84 5.28 -5.48
N ASP A 161 -2.82 5.32 -4.63
CA ASP A 161 -1.42 5.17 -5.04
C ASP A 161 -0.98 3.70 -5.07
N LEU A 162 -1.72 2.81 -4.42
CA LEU A 162 -1.37 1.39 -4.29
C LEU A 162 -1.27 0.63 -5.61
N PRO A 163 -2.09 0.87 -6.65
CA PRO A 163 -1.93 0.15 -7.92
C PRO A 163 -0.52 0.33 -8.52
N ALA A 164 0.06 1.53 -8.43
CA ALA A 164 1.43 1.79 -8.90
C ALA A 164 2.47 1.08 -8.03
N GLN A 165 2.31 1.10 -6.71
CA GLN A 165 3.20 0.37 -5.79
C GLN A 165 3.11 -1.15 -5.99
N MET A 166 1.90 -1.69 -6.25
CA MET A 166 1.72 -3.11 -6.58
C MET A 166 2.41 -3.52 -7.88
N ALA A 167 2.42 -2.63 -8.88
CA ALA A 167 3.14 -2.87 -10.12
C ALA A 167 4.66 -2.91 -9.89
N GLN A 168 5.19 -2.03 -9.03
CA GLN A 168 6.60 -2.06 -8.63
C GLN A 168 6.94 -3.34 -7.86
N ALA A 169 6.14 -3.69 -6.86
CA ALA A 169 6.31 -4.92 -6.11
C ALA A 169 6.25 -6.16 -7.01
N ALA A 170 5.38 -6.15 -8.01
CA ALA A 170 5.27 -7.25 -8.97
C ALA A 170 6.53 -7.46 -9.81
N ALA A 171 7.30 -6.40 -10.09
CA ALA A 171 8.55 -6.50 -10.84
C ALA A 171 9.64 -7.28 -10.08
N ASP A 172 9.60 -7.28 -8.74
CA ASP A 172 10.53 -8.06 -7.90
C ASP A 172 10.14 -9.54 -7.76
N GLY A 173 8.91 -9.90 -8.12
CA GLY A 173 8.41 -11.28 -8.04
C GLY A 173 8.31 -11.85 -6.63
N PRO A 174 7.84 -11.12 -5.60
CA PRO A 174 7.80 -11.60 -4.23
C PRO A 174 6.79 -12.72 -4.03
N GLN A 175 7.05 -13.59 -3.06
CA GLN A 175 6.08 -14.61 -2.64
C GLN A 175 5.00 -14.05 -1.71
N LEU A 176 5.34 -13.00 -0.95
CA LEU A 176 4.41 -12.27 -0.07
C LEU A 176 4.48 -10.77 -0.35
N VAL A 177 3.34 -10.13 -0.53
CA VAL A 177 3.20 -8.66 -0.48
C VAL A 177 2.48 -8.27 0.80
N THR A 178 3.01 -7.29 1.53
CA THR A 178 2.32 -6.70 2.68
C THR A 178 1.68 -5.37 2.30
N VAL A 179 0.49 -5.11 2.81
CA VAL A 179 -0.27 -3.87 2.59
C VAL A 179 -0.59 -3.22 3.92
N MET A 180 -0.21 -1.97 4.10
CA MET A 180 -0.70 -1.10 5.18
C MET A 180 -0.90 0.31 4.64
N ALA A 181 -2.14 0.70 4.40
CA ALA A 181 -2.53 2.01 3.87
C ALA A 181 -3.97 2.34 4.25
N GLY A 182 -4.32 3.63 4.20
CA GLY A 182 -5.66 4.14 4.49
C GLY A 182 -5.68 5.22 5.55
N ALA A 183 -4.61 5.36 6.34
CA ALA A 183 -4.51 6.47 7.30
C ALA A 183 -4.57 7.83 6.58
N ASN A 184 -3.85 8.01 5.48
CA ASN A 184 -3.84 9.25 4.71
C ASN A 184 -5.16 9.53 3.95
N ASP A 185 -5.96 8.50 3.70
CA ASP A 185 -7.31 8.62 3.16
C ASP A 185 -8.27 9.26 4.15
N ALA A 186 -8.08 8.98 5.45
CA ALA A 186 -8.83 9.58 6.55
C ALA A 186 -8.21 10.89 7.05
N CYS A 187 -6.87 11.01 7.02
CA CYS A 187 -6.09 12.16 7.50
C CYS A 187 -6.07 13.31 6.49
N ARG A 188 -7.23 13.92 6.24
CA ARG A 188 -7.40 15.04 5.29
C ARG A 188 -7.54 16.37 6.02
N ALA A 189 -7.51 17.48 5.28
CA ALA A 189 -7.72 18.82 5.88
C ALA A 189 -9.09 18.95 6.53
N SER A 190 -10.09 18.19 6.07
CA SER A 190 -11.43 18.13 6.67
C SER A 190 -12.04 16.73 6.48
N THR A 191 -13.10 16.44 7.24
CA THR A 191 -13.86 15.20 7.11
C THR A 191 -14.53 15.03 5.74
N ALA A 192 -14.90 16.15 5.10
CA ALA A 192 -15.49 16.14 3.75
C ALA A 192 -14.49 15.73 2.66
N GLN A 193 -13.19 15.87 2.92
CA GLN A 193 -12.13 15.51 1.97
C GLN A 193 -11.59 14.09 2.16
N MET A 194 -12.06 13.36 3.16
CA MET A 194 -11.71 11.94 3.32
C MET A 194 -12.14 11.15 2.09
N THR A 195 -11.30 10.22 1.63
CA THR A 195 -11.63 9.36 0.50
C THR A 195 -13.00 8.68 0.74
N PRO A 196 -13.97 8.80 -0.18
CA PRO A 196 -15.25 8.08 -0.05
C PRO A 196 -15.01 6.57 0.06
N VAL A 197 -15.83 5.87 0.84
CA VAL A 197 -15.66 4.42 1.08
C VAL A 197 -15.75 3.61 -0.22
N ALA A 198 -16.62 4.02 -1.15
CA ALA A 198 -16.76 3.36 -2.45
C ALA A 198 -15.50 3.52 -3.31
N ASP A 199 -14.90 4.73 -3.32
CA ASP A 199 -13.66 4.99 -4.06
C ASP A 199 -12.48 4.22 -3.45
N PHE A 200 -12.39 4.19 -2.11
CA PHE A 200 -11.39 3.41 -1.39
C PHE A 200 -11.47 1.92 -1.75
N ARG A 201 -12.69 1.38 -1.85
CA ARG A 201 -12.93 -0.01 -2.28
C ARG A 201 -12.42 -0.23 -3.71
N THR A 202 -12.85 0.60 -4.65
CA THR A 202 -12.44 0.49 -6.05
C THR A 202 -10.92 0.54 -6.20
N GLN A 203 -10.28 1.50 -5.52
CA GLN A 203 -8.83 1.67 -5.54
C GLN A 203 -8.09 0.45 -4.96
N PHE A 204 -8.61 -0.16 -3.90
CA PHE A 204 -8.01 -1.37 -3.34
C PHE A 204 -8.23 -2.60 -4.23
N GLU A 205 -9.42 -2.75 -4.83
CA GLU A 205 -9.70 -3.79 -5.82
C GLU A 205 -8.79 -3.65 -7.05
N ASP A 206 -8.53 -2.43 -7.52
CA ASP A 206 -7.60 -2.14 -8.62
C ASP A 206 -6.14 -2.51 -8.26
N ALA A 207 -5.72 -2.22 -7.03
CA ALA A 207 -4.40 -2.59 -6.54
C ALA A 207 -4.23 -4.12 -6.49
N MET A 208 -5.20 -4.83 -5.92
CA MET A 208 -5.21 -6.29 -5.88
C MET A 208 -5.26 -6.88 -7.30
N GLY A 209 -6.09 -6.32 -8.18
CA GLY A 209 -6.18 -6.73 -9.58
C GLY A 209 -4.86 -6.53 -10.34
N THR A 210 -4.13 -5.45 -10.06
CA THR A 210 -2.81 -5.19 -10.65
C THR A 210 -1.81 -6.27 -10.26
N LEU A 211 -1.73 -6.60 -8.97
CA LEU A 211 -0.85 -7.68 -8.51
C LEU A 211 -1.26 -9.04 -9.10
N ARG A 212 -2.56 -9.37 -9.11
CA ARG A 212 -3.05 -10.67 -9.57
C ARG A 212 -2.81 -10.92 -11.06
N ARG A 213 -2.90 -9.87 -11.88
CA ARG A 213 -2.57 -9.98 -13.32
C ARG A 213 -1.10 -10.31 -13.54
N ALA A 214 -0.20 -9.72 -12.76
CA ALA A 214 1.23 -9.93 -12.90
C ALA A 214 1.70 -11.22 -12.17
N LEU A 215 1.25 -11.42 -10.95
CA LEU A 215 1.68 -12.49 -10.05
C LEU A 215 0.48 -13.21 -9.41
N PRO A 216 -0.17 -14.12 -10.12
CA PRO A 216 -1.42 -14.76 -9.65
C PRO A 216 -1.23 -15.65 -8.41
N LYS A 217 0.01 -16.06 -8.10
CA LYS A 217 0.33 -16.97 -6.98
C LYS A 217 0.86 -16.24 -5.74
N THR A 218 1.23 -14.97 -5.83
CA THR A 218 1.78 -14.20 -4.70
C THR A 218 0.73 -14.05 -3.60
N GLN A 219 1.13 -14.26 -2.38
CA GLN A 219 0.28 -14.05 -1.20
C GLN A 219 0.23 -12.58 -0.82
N VAL A 220 -0.86 -12.15 -0.21
CA VAL A 220 -1.03 -10.78 0.27
C VAL A 220 -1.42 -10.81 1.74
N TYR A 221 -0.66 -10.15 2.58
CA TYR A 221 -1.03 -9.82 3.94
C TYR A 221 -1.52 -8.38 4.00
N VAL A 222 -2.71 -8.16 4.54
CA VAL A 222 -3.34 -6.83 4.66
C VAL A 222 -3.49 -6.49 6.14
N ALA A 223 -2.78 -5.46 6.57
CA ALA A 223 -2.94 -4.90 7.90
C ALA A 223 -4.13 -3.94 7.94
N SER A 224 -4.88 -3.95 9.04
CA SER A 224 -5.90 -2.94 9.29
C SER A 224 -5.27 -1.56 9.52
N VAL A 225 -5.99 -0.51 9.14
CA VAL A 225 -5.64 0.88 9.46
C VAL A 225 -5.66 1.06 10.97
N PRO A 226 -4.63 1.64 11.59
CA PRO A 226 -4.59 1.86 13.04
C PRO A 226 -5.77 2.72 13.55
N ASN A 227 -6.09 2.58 14.83
CA ASN A 227 -7.10 3.39 15.48
C ASN A 227 -6.62 4.83 15.70
N LEU A 228 -6.92 5.73 14.76
CA LEU A 228 -6.45 7.12 14.77
C LEU A 228 -6.95 7.91 15.99
N LYS A 229 -8.17 7.62 16.47
CA LYS A 229 -8.70 8.26 17.69
C LYS A 229 -7.90 7.85 18.92
N ARG A 230 -7.40 6.61 18.95
CA ARG A 230 -6.48 6.14 19.99
C ARG A 230 -5.16 6.91 19.96
N LEU A 231 -4.57 7.08 18.77
CA LEU A 231 -3.32 7.85 18.61
C LEU A 231 -3.50 9.29 19.10
N TRP A 232 -4.58 9.97 18.70
CA TRP A 232 -4.96 11.28 19.23
C TRP A 232 -5.04 11.26 20.76
N SER A 233 -5.72 10.29 21.36
CA SER A 233 -5.94 10.23 22.81
C SER A 233 -4.63 10.09 23.59
N GLN A 234 -3.62 9.44 23.01
CA GLN A 234 -2.30 9.27 23.64
C GLN A 234 -1.41 10.51 23.46
N GLY A 235 -1.41 11.10 22.26
CA GLY A 235 -0.52 12.23 21.95
C GLY A 235 -1.06 13.57 22.44
N ARG A 236 -2.39 13.75 22.61
CA ARG A 236 -3.00 15.06 22.97
C ARG A 236 -2.54 15.63 24.31
N THR A 237 -2.05 14.83 25.21
CA THR A 237 -1.52 15.27 26.50
C THR A 237 -0.09 15.80 26.40
N ASN A 238 0.60 15.55 25.29
CA ASN A 238 1.96 15.99 25.06
C ASN A 238 1.98 17.40 24.43
N ALA A 239 2.65 18.35 25.10
CA ALA A 239 2.70 19.73 24.64
C ALA A 239 3.45 19.89 23.31
N LEU A 240 4.55 19.14 23.12
CA LEU A 240 5.33 19.17 21.88
C LEU A 240 4.54 18.52 20.74
N GLY A 241 3.95 17.35 20.96
CA GLY A 241 3.12 16.66 19.97
C GLY A 241 2.01 17.56 19.42
N LYS A 242 1.31 18.29 20.30
CA LYS A 242 0.29 19.26 19.88
C LYS A 242 0.83 20.38 18.99
N GLN A 243 2.06 20.85 19.20
CA GLN A 243 2.66 21.86 18.33
C GLN A 243 3.00 21.28 16.96
N VAL A 244 3.55 20.06 16.94
CA VAL A 244 3.85 19.35 15.68
C VAL A 244 2.59 19.08 14.89
N TRP A 245 1.47 18.70 15.53
CA TRP A 245 0.19 18.47 14.85
C TRP A 245 -0.37 19.71 14.15
N LYS A 246 -0.07 20.92 14.68
CA LYS A 246 -0.45 22.19 14.01
C LYS A 246 0.24 22.41 12.67
N LEU A 247 1.31 21.67 12.38
CA LEU A 247 1.99 21.69 11.08
C LEU A 247 1.23 20.90 10.00
N GLY A 248 0.07 20.36 10.32
CA GLY A 248 -0.82 19.68 9.35
C GLY A 248 -0.78 18.16 9.40
N ILE A 249 -0.27 17.56 10.47
CA ILE A 249 -0.35 16.10 10.65
C ILE A 249 -1.80 15.71 10.97
N CYS A 250 -2.44 14.99 10.06
CA CYS A 250 -3.79 14.46 10.19
C CYS A 250 -4.83 15.49 10.73
N PRO A 251 -5.06 16.65 10.07
CA PRO A 251 -5.87 17.72 10.62
C PRO A 251 -7.31 17.30 10.97
N SER A 252 -7.88 16.38 10.19
CA SER A 252 -9.23 15.84 10.43
C SER A 252 -9.36 15.18 11.80
N MET A 253 -8.33 14.46 12.28
CA MET A 253 -8.32 13.80 13.59
C MET A 253 -7.66 14.65 14.67
N LEU A 254 -6.48 15.21 14.38
CA LEU A 254 -5.58 15.80 15.36
C LEU A 254 -5.78 17.32 15.54
N GLY A 255 -6.46 17.97 14.61
CA GLY A 255 -6.77 19.41 14.69
C GLY A 255 -7.49 19.74 16.00
N ASP A 256 -7.16 20.92 16.59
CA ASP A 256 -7.69 21.38 17.87
C ASP A 256 -7.64 20.28 18.94
N ALA A 257 -6.43 19.78 19.19
CA ALA A 257 -6.21 18.57 19.98
C ALA A 257 -6.89 18.57 21.36
N ASP A 258 -7.00 19.75 21.99
CA ASP A 258 -7.58 19.94 23.31
C ASP A 258 -9.10 20.18 23.28
N ALA A 259 -9.69 20.50 22.14
CA ALA A 259 -11.12 20.74 22.03
C ALA A 259 -11.91 19.43 22.27
N LEU A 260 -12.84 19.49 23.23
CA LEU A 260 -13.72 18.39 23.63
C LEU A 260 -15.22 18.77 23.48
N ASP A 261 -15.51 19.90 22.84
CA ASP A 261 -16.87 20.28 22.52
C ASP A 261 -17.51 19.29 21.52
N SER A 262 -18.81 19.43 21.32
CA SER A 262 -19.60 18.53 20.50
C SER A 262 -19.12 18.49 19.05
N ALA A 263 -18.67 19.61 18.48
CA ALA A 263 -18.21 19.69 17.09
C ALA A 263 -16.87 18.95 16.90
N ALA A 264 -15.90 19.18 17.80
CA ALA A 264 -14.62 18.49 17.79
C ALA A 264 -14.78 16.98 18.04
N THR A 265 -15.68 16.60 18.93
CA THR A 265 -16.00 15.20 19.21
C THR A 265 -16.63 14.53 17.99
N LEU A 266 -17.66 15.12 17.40
CA LEU A 266 -18.31 14.60 16.20
C LEU A 266 -17.33 14.48 15.03
N ARG A 267 -16.45 15.45 14.82
CA ARG A 267 -15.40 15.38 13.79
C ARG A 267 -14.54 14.14 13.96
N ARG A 268 -14.02 13.88 15.18
CA ARG A 268 -13.17 12.72 15.45
C ARG A 268 -13.90 11.40 15.34
N GLU A 269 -15.16 11.35 15.76
CA GLU A 269 -16.01 10.18 15.60
C GLU A 269 -16.27 9.88 14.12
N THR A 270 -16.51 10.93 13.32
CA THR A 270 -16.66 10.80 11.86
C THR A 270 -15.41 10.20 11.21
N VAL A 271 -14.21 10.67 11.61
CA VAL A 271 -12.94 10.10 11.10
C VAL A 271 -12.78 8.66 11.57
N GLN A 272 -13.05 8.38 12.85
CA GLN A 272 -12.93 7.03 13.40
C GLN A 272 -13.86 6.05 12.68
N LYS A 273 -15.12 6.42 12.48
CA LYS A 273 -16.09 5.63 11.71
C LYS A 273 -15.59 5.37 10.27
N ARG A 274 -14.99 6.37 9.63
CA ARG A 274 -14.41 6.21 8.29
C ARG A 274 -13.27 5.17 8.27
N VAL A 275 -12.42 5.16 9.30
CA VAL A 275 -11.35 4.15 9.45
C VAL A 275 -11.93 2.75 9.62
N GLU A 276 -13.00 2.61 10.41
CA GLU A 276 -13.71 1.34 10.58
C GLU A 276 -14.32 0.84 9.26
N ASP A 277 -14.90 1.76 8.49
CA ASP A 277 -15.45 1.45 7.16
C ASP A 277 -14.34 1.01 6.19
N TYR A 278 -13.16 1.66 6.22
CA TYR A 278 -12.02 1.22 5.42
C TYR A 278 -11.54 -0.17 5.84
N ASN A 279 -11.46 -0.46 7.12
CA ASN A 279 -11.08 -1.78 7.61
C ASN A 279 -12.09 -2.86 7.20
N THR A 280 -13.38 -2.51 7.14
CA THR A 280 -14.42 -3.39 6.59
C THR A 280 -14.18 -3.66 5.11
N VAL A 281 -13.85 -2.65 4.32
CA VAL A 281 -13.50 -2.80 2.89
C VAL A 281 -12.29 -3.71 2.71
N LEU A 282 -11.20 -3.45 3.47
CA LEU A 282 -9.97 -4.27 3.39
C LEU A 282 -10.27 -5.75 3.67
N LYS A 283 -11.05 -6.03 4.72
CA LYS A 283 -11.50 -7.37 5.07
C LYS A 283 -12.32 -8.03 3.96
N GLU A 284 -13.32 -7.34 3.44
CA GLU A 284 -14.24 -7.88 2.44
C GLU A 284 -13.58 -8.14 1.08
N VAL A 285 -12.70 -7.23 0.64
CA VAL A 285 -11.95 -7.41 -0.61
C VAL A 285 -10.95 -8.55 -0.46
N CYS A 286 -10.20 -8.60 0.66
CA CYS A 286 -9.26 -9.67 0.94
C CYS A 286 -9.97 -11.04 1.02
N ALA A 287 -11.16 -11.12 1.58
CA ALA A 287 -11.93 -12.36 1.69
C ALA A 287 -12.35 -12.98 0.35
N LYS A 288 -12.35 -12.19 -0.74
CA LYS A 288 -12.64 -12.68 -2.10
C LYS A 288 -11.43 -13.38 -2.75
N ASP A 289 -10.25 -13.31 -2.13
CA ASP A 289 -8.99 -13.83 -2.66
C ASP A 289 -8.39 -14.86 -1.70
N LEU A 290 -8.36 -16.13 -2.10
CA LEU A 290 -7.84 -17.23 -1.29
C LEU A 290 -6.34 -17.09 -0.92
N ARG A 291 -5.62 -16.18 -1.57
CA ARG A 291 -4.21 -15.85 -1.30
C ARG A 291 -4.06 -14.52 -0.58
N CYS A 292 -5.14 -14.03 0.04
CA CYS A 292 -5.14 -12.82 0.85
C CYS A 292 -5.48 -13.18 2.30
N ARG A 293 -4.73 -12.59 3.24
CA ARG A 293 -5.03 -12.61 4.68
C ARG A 293 -5.13 -11.20 5.20
N PHE A 294 -6.30 -10.86 5.69
CA PHE A 294 -6.50 -9.68 6.51
C PHE A 294 -6.13 -10.00 7.97
N ASP A 295 -5.56 -9.05 8.69
CA ASP A 295 -5.08 -9.23 10.07
C ASP A 295 -6.19 -9.44 11.11
N GLY A 296 -7.45 -9.44 10.68
CA GLY A 296 -8.59 -9.57 11.58
C GLY A 296 -8.90 -8.32 12.41
N GLY A 297 -8.25 -7.19 12.12
CA GLY A 297 -8.34 -5.97 12.90
C GLY A 297 -7.24 -5.85 13.97
N ALA A 298 -6.25 -6.73 13.96
CA ALA A 298 -5.25 -6.80 15.04
C ALA A 298 -4.43 -5.51 15.19
N VAL A 299 -4.12 -4.80 14.08
CA VAL A 299 -3.45 -3.50 14.14
C VAL A 299 -4.40 -2.41 14.64
N TYR A 300 -5.66 -2.41 14.20
CA TYR A 300 -6.67 -1.46 14.66
C TYR A 300 -6.92 -1.59 16.17
N ASP A 301 -7.00 -2.82 16.68
CA ASP A 301 -7.27 -3.11 18.09
C ASP A 301 -6.04 -2.96 18.98
N PHE A 302 -4.84 -2.91 18.39
CA PHE A 302 -3.61 -2.74 19.17
C PHE A 302 -3.64 -1.40 19.91
N ARG A 303 -3.43 -1.48 21.23
CA ARG A 303 -3.47 -0.30 22.09
C ARG A 303 -2.12 0.41 22.10
N PHE A 304 -1.83 1.13 21.03
CA PHE A 304 -0.65 2.00 21.00
C PHE A 304 -0.63 2.90 22.24
N GLY A 305 0.47 2.86 22.97
CA GLY A 305 0.78 3.76 24.07
C GLY A 305 1.89 4.73 23.67
N THR A 306 2.31 5.57 24.58
CA THR A 306 3.35 6.59 24.31
C THR A 306 4.68 5.99 23.89
N ALA A 307 5.05 4.81 24.38
CA ALA A 307 6.30 4.12 24.00
C ALA A 307 6.29 3.67 22.53
N GLN A 308 5.09 3.33 21.98
CA GLN A 308 4.93 2.87 20.61
C GLN A 308 4.73 4.01 19.61
N LEU A 309 4.64 5.26 20.08
CA LEU A 309 4.55 6.44 19.22
C LEU A 309 5.88 7.17 19.13
N SER A 310 6.18 7.71 17.95
CA SER A 310 7.36 8.55 17.76
C SER A 310 7.33 9.75 18.72
N HIS A 311 8.44 10.02 19.37
CA HIS A 311 8.60 11.21 20.22
C HIS A 311 8.73 12.51 19.41
N TRP A 312 8.87 12.40 18.08
CA TRP A 312 8.93 13.54 17.19
C TRP A 312 7.56 14.11 16.88
N ASP A 313 6.60 13.24 16.54
CA ASP A 313 5.27 13.67 16.09
C ASP A 313 4.09 13.08 16.89
N TRP A 314 4.33 12.14 17.79
CA TRP A 314 3.29 11.49 18.61
C TRP A 314 2.12 10.91 17.79
N PHE A 315 2.41 10.56 16.55
CA PHE A 315 1.44 10.00 15.62
C PHE A 315 1.96 8.75 14.90
N HIS A 316 3.14 8.83 14.27
CA HIS A 316 3.75 7.67 13.63
C HIS A 316 4.29 6.70 14.67
N PRO A 317 4.39 5.39 14.34
CA PRO A 317 4.99 4.41 15.23
C PRO A 317 6.50 4.69 15.46
N SER A 318 6.91 4.62 16.72
CA SER A 318 8.33 4.56 17.11
C SER A 318 8.96 3.24 16.68
N LYS A 319 10.27 3.03 16.94
CA LYS A 319 10.90 1.71 16.73
C LYS A 319 10.16 0.59 17.47
N ASP A 320 9.73 0.80 18.74
CA ASP A 320 8.92 -0.19 19.46
C ASP A 320 7.57 -0.39 18.78
N GLY A 321 6.93 0.68 18.29
CA GLY A 321 5.70 0.58 17.50
C GLY A 321 5.89 -0.25 16.23
N GLN A 322 6.98 -0.03 15.50
CA GLN A 322 7.35 -0.80 14.31
C GLN A 322 7.57 -2.29 14.66
N ALA A 323 8.26 -2.57 15.78
CA ALA A 323 8.46 -3.94 16.26
C ALA A 323 7.12 -4.65 16.59
N ARG A 324 6.15 -3.93 17.18
CA ARG A 324 4.82 -4.48 17.46
C ARG A 324 4.03 -4.78 16.19
N LEU A 325 4.09 -3.90 15.19
CA LEU A 325 3.49 -4.15 13.88
C LEU A 325 4.10 -5.38 13.20
N ALA A 326 5.44 -5.53 13.27
CA ALA A 326 6.14 -6.71 12.76
C ALA A 326 5.68 -8.01 13.45
N GLU A 327 5.49 -7.97 14.77
CA GLU A 327 5.02 -9.12 15.55
C GLU A 327 3.59 -9.51 15.18
N ILE A 328 2.68 -8.54 15.06
CA ILE A 328 1.29 -8.75 14.64
C ILE A 328 1.26 -9.39 13.25
N ALA A 329 2.01 -8.84 12.30
CA ALA A 329 2.08 -9.36 10.94
C ALA A 329 2.66 -10.79 10.91
N TYR A 330 3.72 -11.05 11.66
CA TYR A 330 4.33 -12.37 11.73
C TYR A 330 3.33 -13.42 12.24
N ARG A 331 2.62 -13.13 13.33
CA ARG A 331 1.58 -14.03 13.86
C ARG A 331 0.49 -14.32 12.82
N ALA A 332 0.03 -13.30 12.11
CA ALA A 332 -1.00 -13.47 11.09
C ALA A 332 -0.50 -14.28 9.88
N VAL A 333 0.72 -14.01 9.40
CA VAL A 333 1.30 -14.70 8.25
C VAL A 333 1.58 -16.18 8.57
N THR A 334 2.11 -16.47 9.78
CA THR A 334 2.49 -17.82 10.18
C THR A 334 1.37 -18.66 10.80
N ALA A 335 0.20 -18.06 11.05
CA ALA A 335 -0.96 -18.78 11.53
C ALA A 335 -1.31 -19.93 10.57
N LYS A 336 -1.66 -21.11 11.13
CA LYS A 336 -2.19 -22.21 10.34
C LYS A 336 -3.48 -21.78 9.64
N ALA A 337 -3.72 -22.32 8.46
CA ALA A 337 -5.03 -22.16 7.82
C ALA A 337 -6.07 -22.87 8.71
N SER A 338 -7.06 -22.10 9.17
CA SER A 338 -8.21 -22.61 9.93
C SER A 338 -9.21 -23.29 9.00
#